data_15ed7f9c56acd6d8b00557558cc82f6e
#
_entry.id   15ed7f9c56acd6d8b00557558cc82f6e
#
_cell.length_a   1.000
_cell.length_b   1.000
_cell.length_c   1.000
_cell.angle_alpha   90.00
_cell.angle_beta   90.00
_cell.angle_gamma   90.00
#
_symmetry.space_group_name_H-M   'P 1'
#
loop_
_entity.id
_entity.type
_entity.pdbx_description
1 polymer ?
#
loop_
_entity_poly.entity_id
_entity_poly.type
_entity_poly.pdbx_seq_one_letter_code
_entity_poly.pdbx_strand_id
1 'polypeptide(L)'
;MRPVFQWNLGTRTLELGKRTLIMGIVNVTPDSFSDGGQFLDRDQAIAQAERLLDEGADIVDIGGESTRPGARVNPGAAKSAESRKTSDANSKSAIAASAVNAAAVSAAVSAEEELRRVLPVIAELKRKHPAAVLSVDTYKADVARAAVGAGAEIVNDVSGFRWDPRMTKTVAELKCGAVLMHMRGRPEEWRTLPPPGDIVLLVKRELKEWAETAVLAGVRRERIVLDPGFGFGKSFDENYPLLARFSELQTTGFPLLAGTSRKSFIGRTLASNGKDAPPEGRLYGTLASQTALILKGAHIVRTHDVKAAVEAARVADAILLAR
;
A
#
# COMPACT_ATOMS: atom_id res chain seq x y z
N MET A 1 21.42 14.69 5.65
CA MET A 1 21.17 14.65 4.19
C MET A 1 20.50 13.31 3.88
N ARG A 2 19.49 13.27 3.00
CA ARG A 2 18.80 12.03 2.59
C ARG A 2 19.74 11.23 1.66
N PRO A 3 19.96 9.91 1.89
CA PRO A 3 20.79 9.08 1.01
C PRO A 3 20.21 9.04 -0.43
N VAL A 4 21.10 8.94 -1.42
CA VAL A 4 20.71 8.80 -2.83
C VAL A 4 20.76 7.33 -3.23
N PHE A 5 19.71 6.85 -3.88
CA PHE A 5 19.61 5.48 -4.40
C PHE A 5 19.23 5.47 -5.88
N GLN A 6 19.59 4.41 -6.56
CA GLN A 6 19.15 4.12 -7.93
C GLN A 6 18.13 2.97 -7.85
N TRP A 7 16.84 3.30 -7.99
CA TRP A 7 15.78 2.29 -7.95
C TRP A 7 15.55 1.69 -9.33
N ASN A 8 15.98 0.47 -9.53
CA ASN A 8 15.91 -0.23 -10.81
C ASN A 8 14.54 -0.90 -10.98
N LEU A 9 13.77 -0.48 -11.98
CA LEU A 9 12.45 -1.03 -12.30
C LEU A 9 12.50 -2.12 -13.39
N GLY A 10 13.70 -2.44 -13.87
CA GLY A 10 13.89 -3.36 -15.00
C GLY A 10 13.86 -2.65 -16.35
N THR A 11 12.86 -1.85 -16.62
CA THR A 11 12.70 -1.06 -17.85
C THR A 11 13.47 0.26 -17.81
N ARG A 12 13.60 0.82 -16.60
CA ARG A 12 14.28 2.10 -16.32
C ARG A 12 14.82 2.13 -14.89
N THR A 13 15.52 3.19 -14.57
CA THR A 13 15.99 3.48 -13.20
C THR A 13 15.43 4.83 -12.75
N LEU A 14 14.87 4.89 -11.53
CA LEU A 14 14.48 6.12 -10.88
C LEU A 14 15.55 6.52 -9.85
N GLU A 15 15.97 7.78 -9.90
CA GLU A 15 16.87 8.33 -8.89
C GLU A 15 16.06 8.79 -7.68
N LEU A 16 16.32 8.21 -6.50
CA LEU A 16 15.68 8.53 -5.24
C LEU A 16 16.64 9.33 -4.35
N GLY A 17 16.13 10.36 -3.67
CA GLY A 17 16.92 11.10 -2.67
C GLY A 17 17.29 12.53 -3.08
N LYS A 18 17.43 12.87 -4.36
CA LYS A 18 17.63 14.25 -4.81
C LYS A 18 16.38 15.10 -4.64
N ARG A 19 15.22 14.52 -4.92
CA ARG A 19 13.91 15.08 -4.60
C ARG A 19 12.98 13.99 -4.09
N THR A 20 11.86 14.39 -3.53
CA THR A 20 10.79 13.46 -3.16
C THR A 20 9.99 13.07 -4.39
N LEU A 21 9.76 11.75 -4.60
CA LEU A 21 8.83 11.28 -5.61
C LEU A 21 7.42 11.15 -5.02
N ILE A 22 6.41 11.44 -5.84
CA ILE A 22 5.00 11.35 -5.45
C ILE A 22 4.36 10.15 -6.14
N MET A 23 3.83 9.22 -5.33
CA MET A 23 3.08 8.05 -5.78
C MET A 23 1.59 8.30 -5.54
N GLY A 24 0.84 8.52 -6.62
CA GLY A 24 -0.59 8.76 -6.60
C GLY A 24 -1.40 7.48 -6.51
N ILE A 25 -2.47 7.46 -5.69
CA ILE A 25 -3.29 6.28 -5.41
C ILE A 25 -4.51 6.25 -6.33
N VAL A 26 -4.71 5.13 -7.03
CA VAL A 26 -5.92 4.82 -7.80
C VAL A 26 -6.53 3.52 -7.28
N ASN A 27 -7.72 3.61 -6.66
CA ASN A 27 -8.45 2.43 -6.20
C ASN A 27 -9.53 2.06 -7.22
N VAL A 28 -9.44 0.84 -7.77
CA VAL A 28 -10.43 0.28 -8.69
C VAL A 28 -11.32 -0.69 -7.92
N THR A 29 -12.12 -0.13 -6.99
CA THR A 29 -13.04 -0.92 -6.14
C THR A 29 -14.47 -0.43 -6.34
N PRO A 30 -15.49 -1.32 -6.29
CA PRO A 30 -16.89 -0.95 -6.47
C PRO A 30 -17.37 0.15 -5.53
N ASP A 31 -16.80 0.21 -4.31
CA ASP A 31 -17.13 1.23 -3.29
C ASP A 31 -16.52 2.61 -3.59
N SER A 32 -15.57 2.68 -4.54
CA SER A 32 -14.90 3.94 -4.89
C SER A 32 -15.71 4.77 -5.89
N PHE A 33 -16.63 4.12 -6.61
CA PHE A 33 -17.42 4.71 -7.69
C PHE A 33 -18.84 4.14 -7.60
N SER A 34 -19.75 4.83 -6.92
CA SER A 34 -21.13 4.39 -6.73
C SER A 34 -21.93 4.37 -8.04
N ASP A 35 -22.71 3.33 -8.23
CA ASP A 35 -23.89 3.18 -9.13
C ASP A 35 -23.67 2.92 -10.63
N GLY A 36 -22.47 2.64 -11.15
CA GLY A 36 -22.25 2.66 -12.60
C GLY A 36 -21.87 1.38 -13.35
N GLY A 37 -21.60 0.25 -12.69
CA GLY A 37 -21.15 -0.99 -13.36
C GLY A 37 -19.67 -0.98 -13.80
N GLN A 38 -19.11 -2.15 -14.12
CA GLN A 38 -17.67 -2.40 -14.31
C GLN A 38 -16.96 -1.50 -15.37
N PHE A 39 -17.66 -1.06 -16.40
CA PHE A 39 -17.08 -0.20 -17.43
C PHE A 39 -16.92 1.26 -16.97
N LEU A 40 -17.88 1.77 -16.21
CA LEU A 40 -17.83 3.10 -15.61
C LEU A 40 -16.68 3.18 -14.59
N ASP A 41 -16.50 2.15 -13.77
CA ASP A 41 -15.43 2.08 -12.77
C ASP A 41 -14.04 2.11 -13.43
N ARG A 42 -13.86 1.42 -14.57
CA ARG A 42 -12.62 1.43 -15.34
C ARG A 42 -12.32 2.82 -15.89
N ASP A 43 -13.28 3.45 -16.57
CA ASP A 43 -13.06 4.73 -17.24
C ASP A 43 -12.84 5.86 -16.23
N GLN A 44 -13.51 5.81 -15.07
CA GLN A 44 -13.25 6.70 -13.95
C GLN A 44 -11.86 6.49 -13.33
N ALA A 45 -11.41 5.25 -13.19
CA ALA A 45 -10.07 4.94 -12.70
C ALA A 45 -8.98 5.45 -13.66
N ILE A 46 -9.19 5.30 -14.97
CA ILE A 46 -8.29 5.84 -16.00
C ILE A 46 -8.26 7.38 -15.93
N ALA A 47 -9.42 8.03 -15.90
CA ALA A 47 -9.51 9.48 -15.79
C ALA A 47 -8.87 10.01 -14.49
N GLN A 48 -9.05 9.30 -13.38
CA GLN A 48 -8.37 9.63 -12.13
C GLN A 48 -6.85 9.51 -12.28
N ALA A 49 -6.34 8.42 -12.86
CA ALA A 49 -4.91 8.21 -13.07
C ALA A 49 -4.31 9.31 -13.96
N GLU A 50 -4.98 9.66 -15.07
CA GLU A 50 -4.58 10.74 -15.96
C GLU A 50 -4.50 12.07 -15.21
N ARG A 51 -5.53 12.39 -14.42
CA ARG A 51 -5.51 13.58 -13.56
C ARG A 51 -4.32 13.58 -12.58
N LEU A 52 -4.03 12.44 -11.93
CA LEU A 52 -2.89 12.36 -11.01
C LEU A 52 -1.55 12.58 -11.72
N LEU A 53 -1.40 12.09 -12.97
CA LEU A 53 -0.22 12.36 -13.80
C LEU A 53 -0.12 13.85 -14.13
N ASP A 54 -1.22 14.50 -14.52
CA ASP A 54 -1.27 15.95 -14.81
C ASP A 54 -0.99 16.78 -13.54
N GLU A 55 -1.40 16.33 -12.36
CA GLU A 55 -1.10 16.93 -11.06
C GLU A 55 0.36 16.76 -10.64
N GLY A 56 1.15 15.95 -11.37
CA GLY A 56 2.58 15.75 -11.16
C GLY A 56 2.95 14.49 -10.37
N ALA A 57 2.12 13.45 -10.39
CA ALA A 57 2.53 12.14 -9.87
C ALA A 57 3.70 11.58 -10.68
N ASP A 58 4.73 11.12 -10.01
CA ASP A 58 5.87 10.40 -10.60
C ASP A 58 5.52 8.94 -10.88
N ILE A 59 4.65 8.37 -10.05
CA ILE A 59 4.22 6.98 -10.07
C ILE A 59 2.70 6.96 -9.83
N VAL A 60 1.98 6.14 -10.57
CA VAL A 60 0.55 5.86 -10.31
C VAL A 60 0.42 4.43 -9.80
N ASP A 61 -0.14 4.27 -8.60
CA ASP A 61 -0.29 3.00 -7.90
C ASP A 61 -1.74 2.52 -7.95
N ILE A 62 -1.98 1.41 -8.65
CA ILE A 62 -3.30 0.91 -9.04
C ILE A 62 -3.63 -0.31 -8.19
N GLY A 63 -4.69 -0.21 -7.37
CA GLY A 63 -5.15 -1.30 -6.50
C GLY A 63 -6.59 -1.73 -6.81
N GLY A 64 -6.82 -3.05 -6.91
CA GLY A 64 -8.13 -3.66 -7.15
C GLY A 64 -8.82 -4.22 -5.90
N GLU A 65 -8.15 -4.19 -4.76
CA GLU A 65 -8.64 -4.66 -3.46
C GLU A 65 -8.44 -3.61 -2.37
N SER A 66 -9.44 -3.44 -1.49
CA SER A 66 -9.29 -2.56 -0.33
C SER A 66 -8.62 -3.31 0.82
N THR A 67 -7.51 -2.79 1.31
CA THR A 67 -6.80 -3.30 2.50
C THR A 67 -7.08 -2.47 3.76
N ARG A 68 -8.21 -1.73 3.80
CA ARG A 68 -8.62 -0.91 4.96
C ARG A 68 -8.93 -1.78 6.18
N PRO A 69 -8.83 -1.24 7.41
CA PRO A 69 -9.26 -1.96 8.61
C PRO A 69 -10.67 -2.51 8.47
N GLY A 70 -10.84 -3.82 8.70
CA GLY A 70 -12.11 -4.54 8.54
C GLY A 70 -12.30 -5.23 7.19
N ALA A 71 -11.44 -5.00 6.20
CA ALA A 71 -11.42 -5.81 4.97
C ALA A 71 -10.93 -7.24 5.30
N ARG A 72 -11.51 -8.24 4.63
CA ARG A 72 -11.00 -9.61 4.65
C ARG A 72 -10.00 -9.79 3.52
N VAL A 73 -8.85 -10.36 3.82
CA VAL A 73 -7.82 -10.68 2.81
C VAL A 73 -7.79 -12.18 2.56
N ASN A 74 -7.63 -12.58 1.30
CA ASN A 74 -7.63 -13.99 0.91
C ASN A 74 -6.29 -14.64 1.30
N PRO A 75 -6.25 -15.67 2.15
CA PRO A 75 -5.05 -16.47 2.33
C PRO A 75 -4.81 -17.25 1.04
N GLY A 76 -3.76 -16.93 0.30
CA GLY A 76 -3.43 -17.55 -0.97
C GLY A 76 -3.74 -19.05 -1.05
N ALA A 77 -4.09 -19.55 -2.21
CA ALA A 77 -4.60 -20.89 -2.52
C ALA A 77 -3.60 -22.02 -2.18
N ALA A 78 -3.38 -22.28 -0.88
CA ALA A 78 -2.52 -23.35 -0.38
C ALA A 78 -3.25 -24.34 0.54
N LYS A 79 -4.59 -24.46 0.47
CA LYS A 79 -5.35 -25.55 1.12
C LYS A 79 -6.67 -25.81 0.39
N SER A 80 -6.62 -26.44 -0.77
CA SER A 80 -7.79 -27.08 -1.38
C SER A 80 -7.47 -28.52 -1.84
N ALA A 81 -6.92 -29.35 -0.92
CA ALA A 81 -6.86 -30.79 -1.09
C ALA A 81 -6.77 -31.43 0.30
N GLU A 82 -7.90 -31.49 1.02
CA GLU A 82 -8.21 -32.51 2.02
C GLU A 82 -9.35 -32.02 2.92
N SER A 83 -10.55 -32.34 2.56
CA SER A 83 -11.62 -32.81 3.47
C SER A 83 -12.91 -33.04 2.67
N ARG A 84 -12.99 -34.21 2.05
CA ARG A 84 -14.26 -34.91 1.82
C ARG A 84 -14.35 -36.04 2.82
N LYS A 85 -15.49 -36.06 3.53
CA LYS A 85 -16.07 -37.03 4.48
C LYS A 85 -15.93 -36.59 5.93
N THR A 86 -17.03 -36.26 6.62
CA THR A 86 -18.11 -37.14 7.05
C THR A 86 -19.33 -36.27 7.45
N SER A 87 -20.49 -36.70 7.02
CA SER A 87 -21.80 -36.35 7.54
C SER A 87 -21.96 -36.85 8.96
N ASP A 88 -22.55 -36.07 9.87
CA ASP A 88 -23.74 -36.52 10.57
C ASP A 88 -24.39 -35.41 11.40
N ALA A 89 -25.67 -35.60 11.56
CA ALA A 89 -26.70 -34.66 11.93
C ALA A 89 -26.78 -34.36 13.45
N ASN A 90 -27.55 -33.33 13.71
CA ASN A 90 -28.33 -33.04 14.91
C ASN A 90 -27.73 -32.13 15.98
N SER A 91 -28.17 -30.88 16.05
CA SER A 91 -29.13 -30.47 17.09
C SER A 91 -29.56 -29.02 16.86
N LYS A 92 -30.88 -28.89 16.84
CA LYS A 92 -31.58 -27.60 16.91
C LYS A 92 -31.43 -27.01 18.33
N SER A 93 -31.29 -25.70 18.39
CA SER A 93 -31.79 -24.80 19.43
C SER A 93 -30.70 -23.79 19.85
N ALA A 94 -30.82 -22.57 19.41
CA ALA A 94 -30.95 -21.37 20.22
C ALA A 94 -31.06 -20.15 19.33
N ILE A 95 -32.24 -19.68 19.28
CA ILE A 95 -32.81 -18.58 18.55
C ILE A 95 -32.38 -17.24 19.16
N ALA A 96 -32.14 -16.29 18.26
CA ALA A 96 -32.42 -14.87 18.40
C ALA A 96 -31.78 -14.10 19.56
N ALA A 97 -30.77 -13.35 19.25
CA ALA A 97 -30.60 -11.93 19.58
C ALA A 97 -29.27 -11.41 18.99
N SER A 98 -29.34 -10.77 17.91
CA SER A 98 -28.73 -9.47 17.56
C SER A 98 -28.56 -9.32 16.04
N ALA A 99 -29.68 -9.06 15.40
CA ALA A 99 -29.70 -8.40 14.10
C ALA A 99 -29.51 -6.90 14.33
N VAL A 100 -28.25 -6.48 14.57
CA VAL A 100 -27.89 -5.05 14.48
C VAL A 100 -26.44 -4.97 14.02
N ASN A 101 -26.25 -4.37 12.83
CA ASN A 101 -24.98 -4.05 12.19
C ASN A 101 -24.11 -5.21 11.66
N ALA A 102 -24.64 -5.97 10.72
CA ALA A 102 -23.82 -6.52 9.66
C ALA A 102 -23.56 -5.40 8.62
N ALA A 103 -22.72 -4.39 8.97
CA ALA A 103 -22.05 -3.59 7.97
C ALA A 103 -21.24 -4.59 7.13
N ALA A 104 -21.50 -4.61 5.83
CA ALA A 104 -20.97 -5.58 4.88
C ALA A 104 -19.44 -5.71 5.08
N VAL A 105 -19.02 -6.79 5.72
CA VAL A 105 -17.61 -7.18 5.78
C VAL A 105 -17.29 -7.64 4.37
N SER A 106 -16.58 -6.80 3.62
CA SER A 106 -16.16 -7.11 2.25
C SER A 106 -15.49 -8.48 2.25
N ALA A 107 -16.02 -9.41 1.46
CA ALA A 107 -15.34 -10.69 1.25
C ALA A 107 -14.02 -10.43 0.54
N ALA A 108 -12.97 -11.21 0.87
CA ALA A 108 -11.68 -11.12 0.20
C ALA A 108 -11.83 -11.26 -1.33
N VAL A 109 -11.22 -10.34 -2.08
CA VAL A 109 -11.29 -10.32 -3.54
C VAL A 109 -10.44 -11.46 -4.10
N SER A 110 -10.99 -12.25 -5.02
CA SER A 110 -10.21 -13.29 -5.70
C SER A 110 -9.16 -12.68 -6.64
N ALA A 111 -8.10 -13.44 -6.95
CA ALA A 111 -7.10 -12.99 -7.93
C ALA A 111 -7.74 -12.70 -9.29
N GLU A 112 -8.69 -13.51 -9.73
CA GLU A 112 -9.42 -13.33 -10.98
C GLU A 112 -10.23 -12.03 -11.01
N GLU A 113 -10.92 -11.71 -9.91
CA GLU A 113 -11.67 -10.45 -9.78
C GLU A 113 -10.75 -9.24 -9.76
N GLU A 114 -9.64 -9.33 -9.02
CA GLU A 114 -8.64 -8.27 -8.98
C GLU A 114 -8.02 -8.01 -10.36
N LEU A 115 -7.70 -9.07 -11.11
CA LEU A 115 -7.22 -8.98 -12.48
C LEU A 115 -8.21 -8.28 -13.40
N ARG A 116 -9.51 -8.62 -13.30
CA ARG A 116 -10.55 -7.96 -14.10
C ARG A 116 -10.63 -6.46 -13.86
N ARG A 117 -10.31 -6.01 -12.65
CA ARG A 117 -10.30 -4.60 -12.27
C ARG A 117 -9.04 -3.87 -12.75
N VAL A 118 -7.85 -4.40 -12.45
CA VAL A 118 -6.60 -3.66 -12.63
C VAL A 118 -6.02 -3.74 -14.04
N LEU A 119 -6.12 -4.89 -14.73
CA LEU A 119 -5.46 -5.08 -16.02
C LEU A 119 -5.94 -4.12 -17.11
N PRO A 120 -7.25 -3.90 -17.31
CA PRO A 120 -7.73 -2.98 -18.32
C PRO A 120 -7.28 -1.53 -18.08
N VAL A 121 -7.14 -1.13 -16.80
CA VAL A 121 -6.66 0.19 -16.42
C VAL A 121 -5.18 0.34 -16.73
N ILE A 122 -4.35 -0.64 -16.31
CA ILE A 122 -2.90 -0.63 -16.57
C ILE A 122 -2.59 -0.61 -18.07
N ALA A 123 -3.23 -1.50 -18.84
CA ALA A 123 -3.02 -1.60 -20.28
C ALA A 123 -3.39 -0.30 -21.01
N GLU A 124 -4.53 0.29 -20.69
CA GLU A 124 -4.99 1.53 -21.33
C GLU A 124 -4.11 2.73 -20.95
N LEU A 125 -3.72 2.86 -19.68
CA LEU A 125 -2.78 3.89 -19.25
C LEU A 125 -1.43 3.76 -19.94
N LYS A 126 -0.91 2.55 -20.09
CA LYS A 126 0.37 2.32 -20.79
C LYS A 126 0.26 2.63 -22.28
N ARG A 127 -0.88 2.34 -22.89
CA ARG A 127 -1.15 2.69 -24.29
C ARG A 127 -1.19 4.21 -24.50
N LYS A 128 -1.88 4.94 -23.63
CA LYS A 128 -2.04 6.42 -23.73
C LYS A 128 -0.80 7.18 -23.26
N HIS A 129 -0.16 6.71 -22.18
CA HIS A 129 0.98 7.35 -21.53
C HIS A 129 2.16 6.36 -21.40
N PRO A 130 2.86 6.02 -22.50
CA PRO A 130 3.93 5.00 -22.47
C PRO A 130 5.06 5.33 -21.50
N ALA A 131 5.29 6.62 -21.23
CA ALA A 131 6.32 7.09 -20.29
C ALA A 131 5.89 7.01 -18.82
N ALA A 132 4.59 6.86 -18.51
CA ALA A 132 4.10 6.79 -17.12
C ALA A 132 4.68 5.57 -16.40
N VAL A 133 5.13 5.77 -15.16
CA VAL A 133 5.53 4.69 -14.26
C VAL A 133 4.30 4.20 -13.52
N LEU A 134 3.93 2.94 -13.75
CA LEU A 134 2.77 2.31 -13.13
C LEU A 134 3.20 1.28 -12.09
N SER A 135 2.49 1.29 -10.96
CA SER A 135 2.61 0.34 -9.87
C SER A 135 1.30 -0.44 -9.72
N VAL A 136 1.39 -1.71 -9.35
CA VAL A 136 0.22 -2.50 -8.93
C VAL A 136 0.29 -2.76 -7.43
N ASP A 137 -0.79 -2.35 -6.70
CA ASP A 137 -0.96 -2.61 -5.26
C ASP A 137 -1.63 -3.98 -5.09
N THR A 138 -0.82 -5.01 -4.86
CA THR A 138 -1.28 -6.39 -4.72
C THR A 138 -0.32 -7.25 -3.92
N TYR A 139 -0.87 -8.19 -3.15
CA TYR A 139 -0.12 -9.24 -2.45
C TYR A 139 -0.24 -10.62 -3.15
N LYS A 140 -0.86 -10.69 -4.35
CA LYS A 140 -1.11 -11.93 -5.09
C LYS A 140 -0.13 -12.06 -6.27
N ALA A 141 0.63 -13.13 -6.30
CA ALA A 141 1.67 -13.37 -7.30
C ALA A 141 1.13 -13.43 -8.74
N ASP A 142 -0.07 -14.01 -8.94
CA ASP A 142 -0.69 -14.09 -10.26
C ASP A 142 -1.11 -12.70 -10.77
N VAL A 143 -1.62 -11.84 -9.89
CA VAL A 143 -1.96 -10.45 -10.23
C VAL A 143 -0.70 -9.65 -10.55
N ALA A 144 0.34 -9.77 -9.73
CA ALA A 144 1.63 -9.12 -9.96
C ALA A 144 2.22 -9.50 -11.34
N ARG A 145 2.22 -10.79 -11.68
CA ARG A 145 2.72 -11.30 -12.96
C ARG A 145 1.96 -10.72 -14.15
N ALA A 146 0.64 -10.76 -14.09
CA ALA A 146 -0.21 -10.27 -15.18
C ALA A 146 -0.12 -8.74 -15.32
N ALA A 147 -0.10 -8.00 -14.20
CA ALA A 147 0.01 -6.54 -14.19
C ALA A 147 1.36 -6.04 -14.77
N VAL A 148 2.47 -6.71 -14.41
CA VAL A 148 3.78 -6.39 -15.00
C VAL A 148 3.80 -6.75 -16.49
N GLY A 149 3.20 -7.86 -16.90
CA GLY A 149 3.00 -8.22 -18.31
C GLY A 149 2.17 -7.19 -19.08
N ALA A 150 1.24 -6.50 -18.43
CA ALA A 150 0.43 -5.41 -19.00
C ALA A 150 1.12 -4.04 -18.99
N GLY A 151 2.30 -3.92 -18.36
CA GLY A 151 3.12 -2.70 -18.38
C GLY A 151 3.31 -2.01 -17.02
N ALA A 152 2.87 -2.60 -15.91
CA ALA A 152 3.30 -2.14 -14.59
C ALA A 152 4.81 -2.37 -14.40
N GLU A 153 5.48 -1.47 -13.73
CA GLU A 153 6.93 -1.50 -13.53
C GLU A 153 7.30 -1.75 -12.05
N ILE A 154 6.29 -1.69 -11.17
CA ILE A 154 6.45 -1.83 -9.71
C ILE A 154 5.35 -2.75 -9.18
N VAL A 155 5.72 -3.63 -8.25
CA VAL A 155 4.80 -4.39 -7.39
C VAL A 155 4.87 -3.80 -5.99
N ASN A 156 3.75 -3.24 -5.52
CA ASN A 156 3.58 -2.70 -4.17
C ASN A 156 2.83 -3.73 -3.33
N ASP A 157 3.53 -4.47 -2.46
CA ASP A 157 2.93 -5.54 -1.65
C ASP A 157 2.78 -5.11 -0.19
N VAL A 158 1.53 -4.89 0.22
CA VAL A 158 1.14 -4.52 1.59
C VAL A 158 1.52 -5.56 2.65
N SER A 159 1.81 -6.80 2.24
CA SER A 159 2.22 -7.87 3.15
C SER A 159 3.74 -8.02 3.29
N GLY A 160 4.54 -7.29 2.50
CA GLY A 160 5.99 -7.46 2.44
C GLY A 160 6.39 -8.85 1.95
N PHE A 161 5.69 -9.40 0.96
CA PHE A 161 5.86 -10.71 0.33
C PHE A 161 5.52 -11.91 1.22
N ARG A 162 4.70 -11.72 2.28
CA ARG A 162 4.45 -12.78 3.28
C ARG A 162 3.13 -13.53 3.08
N TRP A 163 2.18 -12.99 2.31
CA TRP A 163 0.86 -13.63 2.21
C TRP A 163 0.73 -14.61 1.05
N ASP A 164 1.35 -14.34 -0.11
CA ASP A 164 1.49 -15.33 -1.18
C ASP A 164 2.92 -15.87 -1.20
N PRO A 165 3.15 -17.16 -0.88
CA PRO A 165 4.49 -17.75 -0.82
C PRO A 165 5.22 -17.74 -2.18
N ARG A 166 4.49 -17.52 -3.30
CA ARG A 166 5.05 -17.42 -4.64
C ARG A 166 5.54 -16.00 -4.95
N MET A 167 5.13 -14.96 -4.17
CA MET A 167 5.36 -13.55 -4.51
C MET A 167 6.85 -13.24 -4.67
N THR A 168 7.68 -13.63 -3.72
CA THR A 168 9.13 -13.34 -3.75
C THR A 168 9.79 -13.90 -5.02
N LYS A 169 9.50 -15.17 -5.36
CA LYS A 169 10.01 -15.80 -6.59
C LYS A 169 9.49 -15.08 -7.83
N THR A 170 8.20 -14.74 -7.85
CA THR A 170 7.56 -14.02 -8.95
C THR A 170 8.24 -12.67 -9.21
N VAL A 171 8.46 -11.85 -8.18
CA VAL A 171 9.13 -10.54 -8.32
C VAL A 171 10.59 -10.69 -8.77
N ALA A 172 11.31 -11.70 -8.28
CA ALA A 172 12.66 -12.00 -8.73
C ALA A 172 12.70 -12.32 -10.23
N GLU A 173 11.77 -13.12 -10.74
CA GLU A 173 11.64 -13.48 -12.16
C GLU A 173 11.23 -12.28 -13.03
N LEU A 174 10.28 -11.47 -12.56
CA LEU A 174 9.76 -10.30 -13.28
C LEU A 174 10.79 -9.19 -13.42
N LYS A 175 11.76 -9.15 -12.51
CA LYS A 175 12.82 -8.13 -12.51
C LYS A 175 12.28 -6.69 -12.46
N CYS A 176 11.12 -6.47 -11.86
CA CYS A 176 10.47 -5.17 -11.65
C CYS A 176 10.93 -4.49 -10.35
N GLY A 177 10.54 -3.24 -10.13
CA GLY A 177 10.63 -2.58 -8.83
C GLY A 177 9.69 -3.23 -7.80
N ALA A 178 10.04 -3.14 -6.53
CA ALA A 178 9.26 -3.73 -5.45
C ALA A 178 9.16 -2.79 -4.26
N VAL A 179 7.97 -2.66 -3.69
CA VAL A 179 7.74 -2.03 -2.40
C VAL A 179 7.31 -3.10 -1.41
N LEU A 180 8.08 -3.27 -0.35
CA LEU A 180 7.76 -4.16 0.77
C LEU A 180 7.20 -3.33 1.91
N MET A 181 5.89 -3.48 2.18
CA MET A 181 5.26 -2.77 3.28
C MET A 181 5.19 -3.63 4.54
N HIS A 182 5.49 -3.01 5.67
CA HIS A 182 5.34 -3.62 6.98
C HIS A 182 3.90 -3.62 7.45
N MET A 183 3.37 -4.81 7.70
CA MET A 183 2.08 -5.02 8.33
C MET A 183 2.22 -6.00 9.50
N ARG A 184 1.69 -5.63 10.68
CA ARG A 184 1.62 -6.55 11.83
C ARG A 184 0.38 -7.43 11.69
N GLY A 185 0.59 -8.74 11.59
CA GLY A 185 -0.52 -9.70 11.46
C GLY A 185 -1.40 -9.43 10.24
N ARG A 186 -2.57 -10.03 10.23
CA ARG A 186 -3.62 -9.80 9.23
C ARG A 186 -4.65 -8.78 9.74
N PRO A 187 -5.42 -8.09 8.88
CA PRO A 187 -6.41 -7.11 9.29
C PRO A 187 -7.40 -7.59 10.34
N GLU A 188 -7.81 -8.85 10.28
CA GLU A 188 -8.70 -9.49 11.24
C GLU A 188 -8.07 -9.69 12.64
N GLU A 189 -6.74 -9.74 12.73
CA GLU A 189 -5.99 -9.96 13.97
C GLU A 189 -5.65 -8.65 14.71
N TRP A 190 -5.74 -7.49 14.06
CA TRP A 190 -5.20 -6.22 14.58
C TRP A 190 -5.71 -5.82 15.95
N ARG A 191 -6.96 -6.21 16.30
CA ARG A 191 -7.55 -5.89 17.60
C ARG A 191 -7.00 -6.72 18.76
N THR A 192 -6.39 -7.86 18.45
CA THR A 192 -5.89 -8.84 19.43
C THR A 192 -4.36 -8.88 19.48
N LEU A 193 -3.68 -8.12 18.64
CA LEU A 193 -2.23 -8.06 18.62
C LEU A 193 -1.69 -7.52 19.95
N PRO A 194 -0.69 -8.17 20.55
CA PRO A 194 -0.05 -7.69 21.78
C PRO A 194 0.69 -6.37 21.50
N PRO A 195 0.83 -5.48 22.52
CA PRO A 195 1.67 -4.29 22.39
C PRO A 195 3.10 -4.65 21.96
N PRO A 196 3.72 -3.90 21.01
CA PRO A 196 5.03 -4.27 20.45
C PRO A 196 6.23 -3.85 21.31
N GLY A 197 6.08 -3.31 22.49
CA GLY A 197 7.15 -2.64 23.20
C GLY A 197 7.63 -1.36 22.48
N ASP A 198 8.66 -1.44 21.65
CA ASP A 198 9.09 -0.35 20.78
C ASP A 198 8.71 -0.65 19.32
N ILE A 199 7.68 0.04 18.82
CA ILE A 199 7.17 -0.14 17.45
C ILE A 199 8.22 0.20 16.39
N VAL A 200 9.10 1.16 16.62
CA VAL A 200 10.10 1.59 15.65
C VAL A 200 11.18 0.52 15.49
N LEU A 201 11.65 -0.04 16.60
CA LEU A 201 12.62 -1.13 16.60
C LEU A 201 12.02 -2.39 15.96
N LEU A 202 10.76 -2.70 16.25
CA LEU A 202 10.05 -3.83 15.65
C LEU A 202 9.99 -3.67 14.13
N VAL A 203 9.42 -2.56 13.65
CA VAL A 203 9.26 -2.29 12.21
C VAL A 203 10.60 -2.30 11.48
N LYS A 204 11.63 -1.67 12.06
CA LYS A 204 12.98 -1.64 11.48
C LYS A 204 13.57 -3.03 11.33
N ARG A 205 13.49 -3.84 12.40
CA ARG A 205 14.00 -5.21 12.40
C ARG A 205 13.29 -6.08 11.36
N GLU A 206 11.96 -6.09 11.38
CA GLU A 206 11.16 -6.93 10.50
C GLU A 206 11.30 -6.54 9.02
N LEU A 207 11.24 -5.24 8.69
CA LEU A 207 11.46 -4.78 7.32
C LEU A 207 12.85 -5.16 6.80
N LYS A 208 13.90 -5.02 7.63
CA LYS A 208 15.24 -5.42 7.24
C LYS A 208 15.33 -6.92 6.99
N GLU A 209 14.76 -7.73 7.86
CA GLU A 209 14.72 -9.19 7.73
C GLU A 209 13.98 -9.62 6.45
N TRP A 210 12.80 -9.02 6.18
CA TRP A 210 12.03 -9.35 4.97
C TRP A 210 12.75 -8.95 3.69
N ALA A 211 13.38 -7.78 3.67
CA ALA A 211 14.17 -7.33 2.54
C ALA A 211 15.37 -8.24 2.28
N GLU A 212 16.13 -8.61 3.32
CA GLU A 212 17.26 -9.52 3.19
C GLU A 212 16.80 -10.92 2.75
N THR A 213 15.67 -11.41 3.24
CA THR A 213 15.06 -12.66 2.78
C THR A 213 14.70 -12.59 1.29
N ALA A 214 14.12 -11.47 0.83
CA ALA A 214 13.82 -11.26 -0.58
C ALA A 214 15.10 -11.23 -1.44
N VAL A 215 16.17 -10.60 -0.94
CA VAL A 215 17.48 -10.56 -1.62
C VAL A 215 18.08 -11.96 -1.75
N LEU A 216 18.06 -12.75 -0.68
CA LEU A 216 18.52 -14.15 -0.70
C LEU A 216 17.74 -15.03 -1.67
N ALA A 217 16.45 -14.72 -1.86
CA ALA A 217 15.58 -15.41 -2.82
C ALA A 217 15.71 -14.89 -4.28
N GLY A 218 16.63 -13.95 -4.55
CA GLY A 218 16.99 -13.50 -5.89
C GLY A 218 16.40 -12.14 -6.32
N VAL A 219 15.68 -11.44 -5.45
CA VAL A 219 15.27 -10.04 -5.73
C VAL A 219 16.49 -9.14 -5.55
N ARG A 220 16.91 -8.42 -6.60
CA ARG A 220 18.08 -7.54 -6.51
C ARG A 220 17.81 -6.38 -5.55
N ARG A 221 18.79 -6.08 -4.69
CA ARG A 221 18.69 -5.06 -3.64
C ARG A 221 18.26 -3.68 -4.16
N GLU A 222 18.81 -3.27 -5.31
CA GLU A 222 18.48 -2.00 -5.95
C GLU A 222 17.04 -1.92 -6.52
N ARG A 223 16.25 -2.97 -6.39
CA ARG A 223 14.83 -3.00 -6.78
C ARG A 223 13.87 -2.82 -5.62
N ILE A 224 14.37 -2.82 -4.40
CA ILE A 224 13.56 -2.84 -3.18
C ILE A 224 13.46 -1.44 -2.57
N VAL A 225 12.23 -1.03 -2.26
CA VAL A 225 11.86 0.11 -1.43
C VAL A 225 11.09 -0.42 -0.22
N LEU A 226 11.28 0.15 0.96
CA LEU A 226 10.59 -0.25 2.19
C LEU A 226 9.55 0.78 2.61
N ASP A 227 8.37 0.30 3.02
CA ASP A 227 7.30 1.13 3.62
C ASP A 227 7.02 0.66 5.05
N PRO A 228 7.13 1.50 6.08
CA PRO A 228 6.81 1.13 7.46
C PRO A 228 5.33 0.84 7.71
N GLY A 229 4.44 1.13 6.76
CA GLY A 229 3.03 0.77 6.80
C GLY A 229 2.27 1.44 7.92
N PHE A 230 2.22 2.77 7.94
CA PHE A 230 1.41 3.53 8.91
C PHE A 230 -0.04 3.06 8.92
N GLY A 231 -0.61 2.81 10.11
CA GLY A 231 -2.00 2.37 10.28
C GLY A 231 -2.27 0.88 10.00
N PHE A 232 -1.29 0.11 9.53
CA PHE A 232 -1.44 -1.32 9.26
C PHE A 232 -0.98 -2.17 10.45
N GLY A 233 -1.94 -2.64 11.25
CA GLY A 233 -1.67 -3.37 12.50
C GLY A 233 -0.94 -2.53 13.55
N LYS A 234 -1.07 -1.22 13.49
CA LYS A 234 -0.50 -0.25 14.42
C LYS A 234 -1.63 0.57 15.03
N SER A 235 -1.66 0.64 16.36
CA SER A 235 -2.63 1.44 17.09
C SER A 235 -2.41 2.95 16.86
N PHE A 236 -3.35 3.76 17.35
CA PHE A 236 -3.21 5.22 17.27
C PHE A 236 -1.86 5.69 17.85
N ASP A 237 -1.54 5.22 19.07
CA ASP A 237 -0.35 5.66 19.80
C ASP A 237 0.97 5.13 19.21
N GLU A 238 0.94 4.10 18.36
CA GLU A 238 2.12 3.53 17.71
C GLU A 238 2.52 4.27 16.42
N ASN A 239 1.58 4.98 15.77
CA ASN A 239 1.88 5.68 14.52
C ASN A 239 2.73 6.93 14.74
N TYR A 240 2.53 7.69 15.82
CA TYR A 240 3.30 8.92 16.07
C TYR A 240 4.75 8.67 16.44
N PRO A 241 5.12 7.72 17.33
CA PRO A 241 6.51 7.33 17.53
C PRO A 241 7.20 6.89 16.23
N LEU A 242 6.50 6.10 15.38
CA LEU A 242 7.03 5.68 14.09
C LEU A 242 7.28 6.86 13.15
N LEU A 243 6.39 7.85 13.13
CA LEU A 243 6.56 9.09 12.37
C LEU A 243 7.69 9.95 12.97
N ALA A 244 7.72 10.13 14.29
CA ALA A 244 8.71 10.95 14.97
C ALA A 244 10.15 10.42 14.80
N ARG A 245 10.31 9.10 14.80
CA ARG A 245 11.60 8.39 14.70
C ARG A 245 11.83 7.75 13.33
N PHE A 246 11.12 8.20 12.29
CA PHE A 246 11.20 7.63 10.93
C PHE A 246 12.63 7.60 10.38
N SER A 247 13.49 8.56 10.73
CA SER A 247 14.89 8.60 10.30
C SER A 247 15.71 7.39 10.76
N GLU A 248 15.31 6.68 11.82
CA GLU A 248 15.99 5.46 12.26
C GLU A 248 15.87 4.32 11.25
N LEU A 249 14.83 4.35 10.40
CA LEU A 249 14.63 3.35 9.33
C LEU A 249 15.67 3.47 8.22
N GLN A 250 16.34 4.62 8.06
CA GLN A 250 17.42 4.79 7.07
C GLN A 250 18.58 3.82 7.32
N THR A 251 18.77 3.38 8.57
CA THR A 251 19.81 2.40 8.91
C THR A 251 19.55 0.99 8.34
N THR A 252 18.39 0.74 7.75
CA THR A 252 18.12 -0.50 6.98
C THR A 252 18.95 -0.55 5.70
N GLY A 253 19.38 0.62 5.17
CA GLY A 253 20.15 0.74 3.95
C GLY A 253 19.33 0.56 2.67
N PHE A 254 18.02 0.76 2.74
CA PHE A 254 17.09 0.77 1.61
C PHE A 254 16.40 2.13 1.51
N PRO A 255 15.93 2.53 0.30
CA PRO A 255 15.07 3.69 0.17
C PRO A 255 13.73 3.47 0.86
N LEU A 256 13.12 4.57 1.32
CA LEU A 256 11.91 4.53 2.14
C LEU A 256 10.74 5.21 1.42
N LEU A 257 9.59 4.53 1.41
CA LEU A 257 8.28 5.06 1.06
C LEU A 257 7.47 5.34 2.32
N ALA A 258 6.62 6.34 2.29
CA ALA A 258 5.72 6.66 3.39
C ALA A 258 4.30 6.99 2.89
N GLY A 259 3.29 6.26 3.40
CA GLY A 259 1.89 6.45 3.08
C GLY A 259 1.05 6.82 4.31
N THR A 260 0.87 8.12 4.59
CA THR A 260 0.02 8.62 5.69
C THR A 260 -1.29 9.21 5.21
N SER A 261 -1.50 9.29 3.89
CA SER A 261 -2.64 9.99 3.29
C SER A 261 -3.99 9.51 3.81
N ARG A 262 -4.73 10.44 4.40
CA ARG A 262 -6.08 10.26 4.92
C ARG A 262 -6.24 9.15 5.97
N LYS A 263 -5.14 8.73 6.65
CA LYS A 263 -5.15 7.66 7.65
C LYS A 263 -5.97 8.03 8.90
N SER A 264 -6.54 7.00 9.54
CA SER A 264 -7.45 7.15 10.68
C SER A 264 -6.79 7.80 11.90
N PHE A 265 -5.50 7.55 12.15
CA PHE A 265 -4.79 8.19 13.26
C PHE A 265 -4.72 9.73 13.11
N ILE A 266 -4.61 10.25 11.85
CA ILE A 266 -4.72 11.68 11.58
C ILE A 266 -6.15 12.16 11.89
N GLY A 267 -7.16 11.41 11.44
CA GLY A 267 -8.57 11.74 11.71
C GLY A 267 -8.86 11.83 13.19
N ARG A 268 -8.31 10.93 14.01
CA ARG A 268 -8.46 10.93 15.47
C ARG A 268 -7.78 12.14 16.12
N THR A 269 -6.59 12.53 15.64
CA THR A 269 -5.91 13.75 16.13
C THR A 269 -6.69 15.02 15.81
N LEU A 270 -7.38 15.04 14.66
CA LEU A 270 -8.19 16.17 14.22
C LEU A 270 -9.65 16.06 14.69
N ALA A 271 -9.93 15.18 15.66
CA ALA A 271 -11.26 14.97 16.18
C ALA A 271 -11.85 16.27 16.75
N SER A 272 -13.13 16.51 16.47
CA SER A 272 -13.90 17.64 16.99
C SER A 272 -15.26 17.15 17.47
N ASN A 273 -15.74 17.65 18.60
CA ASN A 273 -17.01 17.26 19.22
C ASN A 273 -17.15 15.72 19.41
N GLY A 274 -16.05 15.06 19.80
CA GLY A 274 -16.02 13.61 20.03
C GLY A 274 -16.08 12.73 18.78
N LYS A 275 -15.94 13.30 17.58
CA LYS A 275 -15.93 12.57 16.31
C LYS A 275 -14.61 12.76 15.57
N ASP A 276 -14.06 11.68 15.06
CA ASP A 276 -12.87 11.70 14.20
C ASP A 276 -13.16 12.49 12.92
N ALA A 277 -12.15 13.23 12.43
CA ALA A 277 -12.29 13.89 11.14
C ALA A 277 -12.50 12.86 10.02
N PRO A 278 -13.48 13.06 9.11
CA PRO A 278 -13.70 12.18 7.97
C PRO A 278 -12.50 12.26 6.99
N PRO A 279 -12.32 11.29 6.08
CA PRO A 279 -11.17 11.24 5.16
C PRO A 279 -10.93 12.55 4.40
N GLU A 280 -11.99 13.24 3.99
CA GLU A 280 -11.95 14.52 3.25
C GLU A 280 -11.43 15.67 4.12
N GLY A 281 -11.67 15.61 5.42
CA GLY A 281 -11.20 16.58 6.42
C GLY A 281 -9.75 16.40 6.86
N ARG A 282 -9.01 15.43 6.30
CA ARG A 282 -7.65 15.08 6.76
C ARG A 282 -6.53 15.64 5.89
N LEU A 283 -6.82 16.49 4.91
CA LEU A 283 -5.82 16.98 3.96
C LEU A 283 -4.65 17.68 4.66
N TYR A 284 -4.90 18.67 5.50
CA TYR A 284 -3.82 19.42 6.16
C TYR A 284 -3.00 18.56 7.13
N GLY A 285 -3.64 17.66 7.86
CA GLY A 285 -2.93 16.70 8.71
C GLY A 285 -2.10 15.70 7.90
N THR A 286 -2.59 15.30 6.74
CA THR A 286 -1.86 14.49 5.77
C THR A 286 -0.60 15.23 5.31
N LEU A 287 -0.72 16.46 4.82
CA LEU A 287 0.42 17.26 4.34
C LEU A 287 1.44 17.54 5.44
N ALA A 288 0.99 17.86 6.66
CA ALA A 288 1.87 18.04 7.81
C ALA A 288 2.69 16.79 8.11
N SER A 289 2.04 15.60 8.12
CA SER A 289 2.73 14.33 8.34
C SER A 289 3.69 13.97 7.21
N GLN A 290 3.31 14.21 5.95
CA GLN A 290 4.15 13.96 4.78
C GLN A 290 5.39 14.86 4.78
N THR A 291 5.22 16.16 5.04
CA THR A 291 6.34 17.11 5.18
C THR A 291 7.32 16.65 6.26
N ALA A 292 6.82 16.26 7.44
CA ALA A 292 7.66 15.75 8.52
C ALA A 292 8.44 14.49 8.09
N LEU A 293 7.80 13.57 7.36
CA LEU A 293 8.43 12.34 6.86
C LEU A 293 9.50 12.61 5.80
N ILE A 294 9.25 13.55 4.89
CA ILE A 294 10.24 14.00 3.90
C ILE A 294 11.50 14.55 4.60
N LEU A 295 11.31 15.44 5.58
CA LEU A 295 12.39 16.01 6.36
C LEU A 295 13.16 14.96 7.19
N LYS A 296 12.53 13.82 7.49
CA LYS A 296 13.12 12.66 8.17
C LYS A 296 13.64 11.57 7.23
N GLY A 297 13.62 11.80 5.91
CA GLY A 297 14.29 10.94 4.93
C GLY A 297 13.40 10.04 4.09
N ALA A 298 12.09 10.28 4.03
CA ALA A 298 11.24 9.61 3.03
C ALA A 298 11.67 9.99 1.61
N HIS A 299 11.79 9.01 0.74
CA HIS A 299 12.15 9.17 -0.67
C HIS A 299 10.92 9.28 -1.56
N ILE A 300 9.87 8.54 -1.19
CA ILE A 300 8.60 8.45 -1.90
C ILE A 300 7.47 8.74 -0.91
N VAL A 301 6.51 9.56 -1.32
CA VAL A 301 5.26 9.80 -0.58
C VAL A 301 4.09 9.25 -1.37
N ARG A 302 3.31 8.33 -0.77
CA ARG A 302 2.11 7.75 -1.38
C ARG A 302 0.87 8.48 -0.89
N THR A 303 0.08 9.04 -1.81
CA THR A 303 -1.00 9.97 -1.48
C THR A 303 -2.21 9.90 -2.44
N HIS A 304 -3.39 10.31 -1.93
CA HIS A 304 -4.58 10.57 -2.74
C HIS A 304 -4.60 11.98 -3.32
N ASP A 305 -3.98 12.94 -2.63
CA ASP A 305 -4.03 14.38 -2.94
C ASP A 305 -2.70 14.82 -3.56
N VAL A 306 -2.49 14.42 -4.84
CA VAL A 306 -1.19 14.54 -5.53
C VAL A 306 -0.75 15.98 -5.66
N LYS A 307 -1.58 16.89 -6.20
CA LYS A 307 -1.22 18.29 -6.39
C LYS A 307 -0.70 18.94 -5.11
N ALA A 308 -1.45 18.80 -4.02
CA ALA A 308 -1.08 19.36 -2.73
C ALA A 308 0.21 18.73 -2.16
N ALA A 309 0.39 17.41 -2.35
CA ALA A 309 1.60 16.72 -1.94
C ALA A 309 2.83 17.14 -2.75
N VAL A 310 2.71 17.35 -4.06
CA VAL A 310 3.79 17.89 -4.92
C VAL A 310 4.24 19.27 -4.44
N GLU A 311 3.30 20.17 -4.13
CA GLU A 311 3.61 21.50 -3.64
C GLU A 311 4.31 21.43 -2.26
N ALA A 312 3.78 20.63 -1.32
CA ALA A 312 4.39 20.42 -0.02
C ALA A 312 5.78 19.78 -0.10
N ALA A 313 5.96 18.79 -0.98
CA ALA A 313 7.24 18.12 -1.20
C ALA A 313 8.31 19.08 -1.76
N ARG A 314 7.95 19.96 -2.70
CA ARG A 314 8.88 20.98 -3.22
C ARG A 314 9.43 21.90 -2.12
N VAL A 315 8.55 22.32 -1.21
CA VAL A 315 8.97 23.16 -0.07
C VAL A 315 9.85 22.36 0.90
N ALA A 316 9.47 21.12 1.23
CA ALA A 316 10.25 20.25 2.10
C ALA A 316 11.64 19.93 1.51
N ASP A 317 11.72 19.63 0.22
CA ASP A 317 12.98 19.38 -0.47
C ASP A 317 13.88 20.65 -0.50
N ALA A 318 13.32 21.82 -0.71
CA ALA A 318 14.05 23.10 -0.62
C ALA A 318 14.66 23.30 0.79
N ILE A 319 13.91 22.99 1.86
CA ILE A 319 14.42 23.03 3.24
C ILE A 319 15.57 22.02 3.43
N LEU A 320 15.49 20.83 2.84
CA LEU A 320 16.58 19.83 2.93
C LEU A 320 17.85 20.28 2.19
N LEU A 321 17.71 20.98 1.07
CA LEU A 321 18.83 21.49 0.27
C LEU A 321 19.51 22.72 0.90
N ALA A 322 18.80 23.45 1.75
CA ALA A 322 19.32 24.63 2.44
C ALA A 322 20.23 24.32 3.65
N ARG A 323 20.47 23.04 3.97
CA ARG A 323 21.25 22.57 5.13
C ARG A 323 22.71 22.34 4.81
#